data_96e2003bb6c40e7f6dc2f2ff79a1c2ab
#
_entry.id   96e2003bb6c40e7f6dc2f2ff79a1c2ab
#
_cell.length_a   1.000
_cell.length_b   1.000
_cell.length_c   1.000
_cell.angle_alpha   90.00
_cell.angle_beta   90.00
_cell.angle_gamma   90.00
#
_symmetry.space_group_name_H-M   'P 1'
#
loop_
_entity.id
_entity.type
_entity.pdbx_description
1 polymer ?
#
loop_
_entity_poly.entity_id
_entity_poly.type
_entity_poly.pdbx_seq_one_letter_code
_entity_poly.pdbx_strand_id
1 'polypeptide(L)'
;IDPMNVLIGTNASGKSNLIDGIAYLNSAVHGKNLQFALDGGSGLFPPVGAVRGGSEYAAMLPGDQFTLETVIQEDDNTDYRYSITIRTKPQVEVIAESLTKVIHKKKKPKEINLFNTLKNDEKVDNPSPIIPAYINNGQGRTIRKDLKNTISVISQLNNYEIKNDEVLHAI
;
A
#
# COMPACT_ATOMS: atom_id res chain seq x y z
N ILE A 1 8.72 -14.79 -4.30
CA ILE A 1 10.03 -14.32 -4.85
C ILE A 1 11.07 -15.33 -4.37
N ASP A 2 11.80 -15.92 -5.30
CA ASP A 2 12.91 -16.83 -4.97
C ASP A 2 14.04 -16.07 -4.25
N PRO A 3 14.93 -16.78 -3.51
CA PRO A 3 16.02 -16.13 -2.75
C PRO A 3 16.93 -15.24 -3.59
N MET A 4 16.95 -15.44 -4.91
CA MET A 4 17.71 -14.61 -5.84
C MET A 4 16.90 -14.35 -7.11
N ASN A 5 16.66 -13.07 -7.42
CA ASN A 5 15.99 -12.63 -8.65
C ASN A 5 16.87 -11.65 -9.40
N VAL A 6 17.00 -11.84 -10.70
CA VAL A 6 17.81 -10.97 -11.58
C VAL A 6 16.89 -10.23 -12.55
N LEU A 7 16.88 -8.90 -12.49
CA LEU A 7 16.15 -8.04 -13.39
C LEU A 7 17.03 -7.62 -14.57
N ILE A 8 16.72 -8.12 -15.76
CA ILE A 8 17.43 -7.81 -17.01
C ILE A 8 16.51 -6.99 -17.91
N GLY A 9 17.07 -6.00 -18.60
CA GLY A 9 16.32 -5.19 -19.56
C GLY A 9 17.13 -3.98 -20.01
N THR A 10 16.71 -3.34 -21.11
CA THR A 10 17.31 -2.12 -21.63
C THR A 10 17.20 -0.94 -20.65
N ASN A 11 17.95 0.13 -20.90
CA ASN A 11 17.76 1.38 -20.17
C ASN A 11 16.34 1.89 -20.38
N ALA A 12 15.76 2.52 -19.37
CA ALA A 12 14.38 3.00 -19.33
C ALA A 12 13.28 1.90 -19.39
N SER A 13 13.62 0.61 -19.20
CA SER A 13 12.62 -0.47 -19.16
C SER A 13 11.83 -0.60 -17.82
N GLY A 14 11.98 0.36 -16.93
CA GLY A 14 11.23 0.38 -15.64
C GLY A 14 11.86 -0.43 -14.49
N LYS A 15 13.01 -1.09 -14.68
CA LYS A 15 13.69 -1.85 -13.60
C LYS A 15 13.87 -1.05 -12.33
N SER A 16 14.32 0.16 -12.51
CA SER A 16 14.56 1.10 -11.41
C SER A 16 13.27 1.54 -10.72
N ASN A 17 12.19 1.72 -11.49
CA ASN A 17 10.89 2.07 -10.94
C ASN A 17 10.32 0.95 -10.06
N LEU A 18 10.57 -0.32 -10.44
CA LEU A 18 10.19 -1.45 -9.60
C LEU A 18 10.90 -1.44 -8.25
N ILE A 19 12.22 -1.18 -8.25
CA ILE A 19 13.00 -1.09 -7.00
C ILE A 19 12.51 0.08 -6.15
N ASP A 20 12.25 1.23 -6.76
CA ASP A 20 11.72 2.41 -6.09
C ASP A 20 10.32 2.14 -5.51
N GLY A 21 9.47 1.44 -6.26
CA GLY A 21 8.14 1.02 -5.79
C GLY A 21 8.21 0.12 -4.56
N ILE A 22 9.11 -0.88 -4.55
CA ILE A 22 9.32 -1.77 -3.39
C ILE A 22 9.84 -0.99 -2.19
N ALA A 23 10.83 -0.11 -2.38
CA ALA A 23 11.40 0.70 -1.32
C ALA A 23 10.36 1.68 -0.71
N TYR A 24 9.54 2.28 -1.58
CA TYR A 24 8.44 3.12 -1.15
C TYR A 24 7.39 2.34 -0.36
N LEU A 25 6.96 1.19 -0.88
CA LEU A 25 5.99 0.33 -0.22
C LEU A 25 6.48 -0.07 1.18
N ASN A 26 7.72 -0.53 1.28
CA ASN A 26 8.33 -0.86 2.58
C ASN A 26 8.31 0.33 3.55
N SER A 27 8.64 1.54 3.08
CA SER A 27 8.60 2.74 3.92
C SER A 27 7.18 3.11 4.37
N ALA A 28 6.20 2.98 3.47
CA ALA A 28 4.79 3.29 3.75
C ALA A 28 4.19 2.34 4.79
N VAL A 29 4.37 1.02 4.64
CA VAL A 29 3.80 0.03 5.56
C VAL A 29 4.44 0.07 6.95
N HIS A 30 5.67 0.59 7.06
CA HIS A 30 6.33 0.83 8.34
C HIS A 30 5.95 2.18 9.00
N GLY A 31 4.91 2.85 8.49
CA GLY A 31 4.32 4.03 9.13
C GLY A 31 5.07 5.34 8.89
N LYS A 32 5.97 5.41 7.92
CA LYS A 32 6.55 6.68 7.52
C LYS A 32 5.50 7.57 6.87
N ASN A 33 5.62 8.88 7.09
CA ASN A 33 4.83 9.85 6.34
C ASN A 33 5.07 9.66 4.83
N LEU A 34 3.99 9.59 4.04
CA LEU A 34 4.05 9.23 2.62
C LEU A 34 4.82 10.25 1.78
N GLN A 35 4.69 11.55 2.08
CA GLN A 35 5.49 12.61 1.46
C GLN A 35 6.98 12.39 1.73
N PHE A 36 7.33 12.13 3.00
CA PHE A 36 8.71 11.88 3.39
C PHE A 36 9.27 10.60 2.74
N ALA A 37 8.44 9.57 2.58
CA ALA A 37 8.84 8.32 1.90
C ALA A 37 9.14 8.53 0.41
N LEU A 38 8.49 9.51 -0.26
CA LEU A 38 8.78 9.88 -1.64
C LEU A 38 9.98 10.82 -1.76
N ASP A 39 10.00 11.89 -0.97
CA ASP A 39 10.95 12.99 -1.16
C ASP A 39 12.23 12.84 -0.32
N GLY A 40 12.22 11.92 0.66
CA GLY A 40 13.33 11.79 1.62
C GLY A 40 13.35 12.90 2.66
N GLY A 41 14.27 12.78 3.63
CA GLY A 41 14.45 13.78 4.69
C GLY A 41 15.05 15.09 4.18
N SER A 42 14.43 16.21 4.53
CA SER A 42 15.00 17.53 4.28
C SER A 42 16.30 17.69 5.08
N GLY A 43 17.37 18.11 4.41
CA GLY A 43 18.66 18.44 5.02
C GLY A 43 19.78 17.41 4.83
N LEU A 44 19.52 16.24 4.26
CA LEU A 44 20.54 15.26 3.86
C LEU A 44 20.69 15.27 2.33
N PHE A 45 21.91 15.31 1.86
CA PHE A 45 22.19 15.22 0.43
C PHE A 45 23.20 14.09 0.18
N PRO A 46 22.85 13.01 -0.56
CA PRO A 46 21.54 12.74 -1.18
C PRO A 46 20.48 12.40 -0.13
N PRO A 47 19.19 12.69 -0.40
CA PRO A 47 18.11 12.35 0.51
C PRO A 47 18.05 10.83 0.72
N VAL A 48 18.24 10.39 1.97
CA VAL A 48 18.23 8.97 2.32
C VAL A 48 16.79 8.45 2.26
N GLY A 49 16.56 7.44 1.43
CA GLY A 49 15.27 6.77 1.31
C GLY A 49 14.27 7.43 0.36
N ALA A 50 14.66 8.46 -0.37
CA ALA A 50 13.82 9.07 -1.39
C ALA A 50 13.67 8.17 -2.62
N VAL A 51 12.49 8.19 -3.21
CA VAL A 51 12.22 7.65 -4.54
C VAL A 51 12.79 8.63 -5.58
N ARG A 52 13.35 8.09 -6.68
CA ARG A 52 13.86 8.94 -7.74
C ARG A 52 12.77 9.83 -8.33
N GLY A 53 13.04 11.13 -8.39
CA GLY A 53 12.09 12.14 -8.85
C GLY A 53 11.09 12.61 -7.79
N GLY A 54 11.09 12.00 -6.61
CA GLY A 54 10.23 12.42 -5.50
C GLY A 54 8.73 12.41 -5.83
N SER A 55 7.95 13.09 -5.02
CA SER A 55 6.49 13.19 -5.18
C SER A 55 6.07 13.87 -6.49
N GLU A 56 6.93 14.70 -7.06
CA GLU A 56 6.64 15.42 -8.31
C GLU A 56 6.50 14.47 -9.51
N TYR A 57 7.32 13.40 -9.55
CA TYR A 57 7.41 12.46 -10.68
C TYR A 57 7.01 11.03 -10.33
N ALA A 58 6.50 10.78 -9.12
CA ALA A 58 6.06 9.46 -8.72
C ALA A 58 4.85 8.96 -9.52
N ALA A 59 3.93 9.87 -9.89
CA ALA A 59 2.81 9.57 -10.77
C ALA A 59 3.21 9.77 -12.23
N MET A 60 2.65 8.93 -13.12
CA MET A 60 2.84 9.06 -14.56
C MET A 60 2.05 10.28 -15.07
N LEU A 61 2.74 11.23 -15.71
CA LEU A 61 2.10 12.44 -16.25
C LEU A 61 1.13 12.08 -17.40
N PRO A 62 -0.02 12.79 -17.52
CA PRO A 62 -0.46 13.94 -16.74
C PRO A 62 -1.18 13.58 -15.42
N GLY A 63 -1.20 12.32 -15.01
CA GLY A 63 -1.86 11.89 -13.77
C GLY A 63 -1.18 12.43 -12.52
N ASP A 64 -1.95 12.40 -11.42
CA ASP A 64 -1.55 12.84 -10.09
C ASP A 64 -1.59 11.71 -9.06
N GLN A 65 -1.78 10.46 -9.52
CA GLN A 65 -1.89 9.29 -8.66
C GLN A 65 -1.18 8.06 -9.25
N PHE A 66 -0.80 7.15 -8.36
CA PHE A 66 -0.29 5.84 -8.73
C PHE A 66 -0.80 4.77 -7.75
N THR A 67 -0.82 3.53 -8.21
CA THR A 67 -1.20 2.36 -7.40
C THR A 67 -0.05 1.38 -7.33
N LEU A 68 0.21 0.86 -6.13
CA LEU A 68 1.09 -0.26 -5.90
C LEU A 68 0.26 -1.45 -5.45
N GLU A 69 0.46 -2.58 -6.10
CA GLU A 69 -0.19 -3.85 -5.77
C GLU A 69 0.87 -4.92 -5.52
N THR A 70 0.66 -5.73 -4.49
CA THR A 70 1.51 -6.87 -4.21
C THR A 70 0.68 -8.07 -3.77
N VAL A 71 1.17 -9.26 -4.11
CA VAL A 71 0.63 -10.52 -3.63
C VAL A 71 1.70 -11.20 -2.80
N ILE A 72 1.35 -11.55 -1.58
CA ILE A 72 2.23 -12.22 -0.62
C ILE A 72 1.68 -13.60 -0.40
N GLN A 73 2.46 -14.61 -0.71
CA GLN A 73 2.10 -16.00 -0.48
C GLN A 73 2.43 -16.37 0.97
N GLU A 74 1.41 -16.76 1.73
CA GLU A 74 1.57 -17.28 3.10
C GLU A 74 1.92 -18.77 3.08
N ASP A 75 1.17 -19.55 2.30
CA ASP A 75 1.37 -20.98 2.08
C ASP A 75 0.86 -21.40 0.68
N ASP A 76 0.88 -22.71 0.38
CA ASP A 76 0.44 -23.24 -0.92
C ASP A 76 -1.05 -22.96 -1.25
N ASN A 77 -1.84 -22.59 -0.26
CA ASN A 77 -3.29 -22.40 -0.40
C ASN A 77 -3.75 -21.00 -0.03
N THR A 78 -2.86 -20.12 0.43
CA THR A 78 -3.25 -18.83 0.97
C THR A 78 -2.33 -17.72 0.48
N ASP A 79 -2.96 -16.69 -0.11
CA ASP A 79 -2.31 -15.45 -0.51
C ASP A 79 -2.93 -14.26 0.18
N TYR A 80 -2.15 -13.19 0.34
CA TYR A 80 -2.64 -11.86 0.67
C TYR A 80 -2.43 -10.92 -0.50
N ARG A 81 -3.49 -10.24 -0.92
CA ARG A 81 -3.43 -9.17 -1.92
C ARG A 81 -3.50 -7.85 -1.20
N TYR A 82 -2.47 -7.07 -1.32
CA TYR A 82 -2.40 -5.71 -0.80
C TYR A 82 -2.36 -4.72 -1.94
N SER A 83 -3.14 -3.64 -1.83
CA SER A 83 -3.17 -2.56 -2.80
C SER A 83 -3.24 -1.22 -2.07
N ILE A 84 -2.44 -0.26 -2.51
CA ILE A 84 -2.45 1.12 -2.03
C ILE A 84 -2.40 2.09 -3.21
N THR A 85 -3.33 3.04 -3.24
CA THR A 85 -3.37 4.12 -4.22
C THR A 85 -3.05 5.44 -3.54
N ILE A 86 -2.04 6.12 -4.05
CA ILE A 86 -1.50 7.38 -3.54
C ILE A 86 -1.80 8.49 -4.54
N ARG A 87 -2.36 9.58 -4.08
CA ARG A 87 -2.39 10.87 -4.78
C ARG A 87 -1.14 11.64 -4.42
N THR A 88 -0.53 12.31 -5.41
CA THR A 88 0.70 13.09 -5.20
C THR A 88 0.46 14.60 -5.19
N LYS A 89 -0.67 15.06 -5.72
CA LYS A 89 -1.03 16.48 -5.83
C LYS A 89 -2.48 16.72 -5.41
N PRO A 90 -2.81 17.81 -4.71
CA PRO A 90 -1.92 18.90 -4.25
C PRO A 90 -1.03 18.52 -3.06
N GLN A 91 -1.30 17.40 -2.39
CA GLN A 91 -0.52 16.82 -1.29
C GLN A 91 -0.44 15.31 -1.45
N VAL A 92 0.58 14.69 -0.84
CA VAL A 92 0.72 13.23 -0.85
C VAL A 92 -0.20 12.62 0.18
N GLU A 93 -1.14 11.78 -0.29
CA GLU A 93 -2.14 11.15 0.55
C GLU A 93 -2.60 9.79 0.02
N VAL A 94 -3.04 8.92 0.92
CA VAL A 94 -3.77 7.69 0.57
C VAL A 94 -5.18 8.08 0.10
N ILE A 95 -5.56 7.61 -1.07
CA ILE A 95 -6.95 7.72 -1.57
C ILE A 95 -7.67 6.38 -1.58
N ALA A 96 -6.93 5.29 -1.63
CA ALA A 96 -7.48 3.94 -1.47
C ALA A 96 -6.41 3.00 -0.90
N GLU A 97 -6.81 2.13 0.02
CA GLU A 97 -5.95 1.06 0.53
C GLU A 97 -6.78 -0.15 0.92
N SER A 98 -6.30 -1.34 0.62
CA SER A 98 -7.02 -2.58 0.93
C SER A 98 -6.07 -3.75 1.15
N LEU A 99 -6.54 -4.71 1.96
CA LEU A 99 -5.90 -6.00 2.17
C LEU A 99 -6.94 -7.10 2.12
N THR A 100 -6.73 -8.09 1.25
CA THR A 100 -7.62 -9.22 1.05
C THR A 100 -6.87 -10.53 1.19
N LYS A 101 -7.35 -11.42 2.07
CA LYS A 101 -6.89 -12.81 2.17
C LYS A 101 -7.61 -13.66 1.14
N VAL A 102 -6.86 -14.41 0.34
CA VAL A 102 -7.37 -15.31 -0.71
C VAL A 102 -7.02 -16.74 -0.32
N ILE A 103 -8.03 -17.57 -0.06
CA ILE A 103 -7.84 -18.98 0.26
C ILE A 103 -8.19 -19.79 -0.99
N HIS A 104 -7.17 -20.43 -1.59
CA HIS A 104 -7.31 -21.27 -2.77
C HIS A 104 -7.99 -22.59 -2.43
N LYS A 105 -9.15 -22.85 -3.02
CA LYS A 105 -9.90 -24.09 -2.88
C LYS A 105 -10.04 -24.76 -4.23
N LYS A 106 -10.23 -26.10 -4.26
CA LYS A 106 -10.35 -26.91 -5.49
C LYS A 106 -11.42 -26.42 -6.48
N LYS A 107 -12.49 -25.78 -6.03
CA LYS A 107 -13.61 -25.34 -6.92
C LYS A 107 -13.60 -23.84 -7.18
N LYS A 108 -13.41 -23.00 -6.17
CA LYS A 108 -13.40 -21.53 -6.26
C LYS A 108 -12.62 -20.96 -5.08
N PRO A 109 -11.73 -19.99 -5.30
CA PRO A 109 -11.06 -19.31 -4.21
C PRO A 109 -12.10 -18.58 -3.33
N LYS A 110 -11.81 -18.51 -2.03
CA LYS A 110 -12.56 -17.72 -1.06
C LYS A 110 -11.76 -16.45 -0.79
N GLU A 111 -12.35 -15.31 -1.05
CA GLU A 111 -11.79 -14.01 -0.74
C GLU A 111 -12.38 -13.45 0.56
N ILE A 112 -11.52 -12.95 1.44
CA ILE A 112 -11.89 -12.34 2.71
C ILE A 112 -11.23 -10.97 2.74
N ASN A 113 -12.02 -9.92 2.62
CA ASN A 113 -11.51 -8.56 2.80
C ASN A 113 -11.18 -8.36 4.28
N LEU A 114 -9.92 -8.06 4.60
CA LEU A 114 -9.47 -7.79 5.97
C LEU A 114 -9.68 -6.33 6.33
N PHE A 115 -9.34 -5.41 5.43
CA PHE A 115 -9.76 -4.02 5.50
C PHE A 115 -9.84 -3.41 4.10
N ASN A 116 -10.63 -2.35 3.99
CA ASN A 116 -10.78 -1.54 2.79
C ASN A 116 -11.12 -0.10 3.18
N THR A 117 -10.56 0.87 2.49
CA THR A 117 -10.86 2.29 2.69
C THR A 117 -11.98 2.79 1.78
N LEU A 118 -12.27 2.09 0.68
CA LEU A 118 -13.36 2.42 -0.22
C LEU A 118 -14.59 1.61 0.20
N LYS A 119 -15.67 2.29 0.55
CA LYS A 119 -16.99 1.70 0.54
C LYS A 119 -17.42 1.60 -0.91
N ASN A 120 -17.97 0.44 -1.33
CA ASN A 120 -18.50 0.27 -2.69
C ASN A 120 -19.32 1.51 -3.05
N ASP A 121 -18.93 2.22 -4.13
CA ASP A 121 -19.58 3.43 -4.69
C ASP A 121 -19.24 4.81 -4.07
N GLU A 122 -18.36 4.95 -3.10
CA GLU A 122 -17.93 6.27 -2.65
C GLU A 122 -16.79 6.82 -3.54
N LYS A 123 -17.10 7.89 -4.30
CA LYS A 123 -16.08 8.74 -4.94
C LYS A 123 -15.46 9.63 -3.87
N VAL A 124 -14.14 9.55 -3.71
CA VAL A 124 -13.40 10.43 -2.80
C VAL A 124 -13.13 11.75 -3.53
N ASP A 125 -14.09 12.66 -3.52
CA ASP A 125 -13.98 13.93 -4.25
C ASP A 125 -13.48 15.12 -3.40
N ASN A 126 -13.33 14.95 -2.07
CA ASN A 126 -12.87 16.03 -1.20
C ASN A 126 -11.55 15.69 -0.50
N PRO A 127 -10.55 16.58 -0.53
CA PRO A 127 -9.35 16.44 0.27
C PRO A 127 -9.73 16.53 1.75
N SER A 128 -9.67 15.43 2.44
CA SER A 128 -9.83 15.32 3.89
C SER A 128 -8.53 14.83 4.50
N PRO A 129 -8.08 15.34 5.64
CA PRO A 129 -6.90 14.79 6.33
C PRO A 129 -7.14 13.38 6.89
N ILE A 130 -8.36 12.87 6.76
CA ILE A 130 -8.83 11.61 7.32
C ILE A 130 -9.39 10.73 6.21
N ILE A 131 -9.03 9.44 6.26
CA ILE A 131 -9.56 8.39 5.41
C ILE A 131 -10.32 7.36 6.26
N PRO A 132 -11.56 6.99 5.93
CA PRO A 132 -12.27 5.94 6.64
C PRO A 132 -11.74 4.56 6.23
N ALA A 133 -11.40 3.73 7.22
CA ALA A 133 -11.07 2.33 7.03
C ALA A 133 -12.18 1.43 7.58
N TYR A 134 -12.57 0.44 6.79
CA TYR A 134 -13.59 -0.55 7.14
C TYR A 134 -12.90 -1.90 7.38
N ILE A 135 -12.83 -2.30 8.65
CA ILE A 135 -12.04 -3.44 9.12
C ILE A 135 -12.97 -4.62 9.41
N ASN A 136 -12.65 -5.78 8.88
CA ASN A 136 -13.37 -7.02 9.18
C ASN A 136 -12.84 -7.62 10.49
N ASN A 137 -13.68 -7.66 11.53
CA ASN A 137 -13.31 -8.20 12.83
C ASN A 137 -13.36 -9.74 12.95
N GLY A 138 -13.52 -10.45 11.82
CA GLY A 138 -13.58 -11.91 11.77
C GLY A 138 -14.89 -12.53 12.28
N GLN A 139 -15.83 -11.71 12.76
CA GLN A 139 -17.15 -12.14 13.25
C GLN A 139 -18.29 -11.75 12.29
N GLY A 140 -17.95 -11.40 11.05
CA GLY A 140 -18.92 -10.93 10.06
C GLY A 140 -19.40 -9.49 10.26
N ARG A 141 -18.77 -8.74 11.15
CA ARG A 141 -19.03 -7.31 11.37
C ARG A 141 -17.87 -6.47 10.86
N THR A 142 -18.19 -5.35 10.26
CA THR A 142 -17.22 -4.36 9.81
C THR A 142 -17.19 -3.21 10.82
N ILE A 143 -15.98 -2.85 11.25
CA ILE A 143 -15.73 -1.70 12.14
C ILE A 143 -15.19 -0.58 11.27
N ARG A 144 -15.74 0.62 11.38
CA ARG A 144 -15.19 1.83 10.76
C ARG A 144 -14.23 2.52 11.71
N LYS A 145 -13.06 2.92 11.19
CA LYS A 145 -12.10 3.81 11.82
C LYS A 145 -11.74 4.94 10.90
N ASP A 146 -11.64 6.13 11.45
CA ASP A 146 -11.17 7.31 10.75
C ASP A 146 -9.68 7.49 11.05
N LEU A 147 -8.84 7.36 10.03
CA LEU A 147 -7.38 7.32 10.11
C LEU A 147 -6.76 8.48 9.32
N LYS A 148 -5.49 8.80 9.58
CA LYS A 148 -4.76 9.82 8.82
C LYS A 148 -4.49 9.32 7.39
N ASN A 149 -4.75 10.16 6.39
CA ASN A 149 -4.47 9.83 5.00
C ASN A 149 -3.03 10.10 4.56
N THR A 150 -2.21 10.76 5.39
CA THR A 150 -0.78 11.04 5.12
C THR A 150 0.15 9.89 5.55
N ILE A 151 -0.42 8.83 6.09
CA ILE A 151 0.27 7.61 6.55
C ILE A 151 -0.56 6.42 6.05
N SER A 152 0.10 5.33 5.62
CA SER A 152 -0.58 4.10 5.21
C SER A 152 -1.56 3.60 6.28
N VAL A 153 -2.73 3.18 5.86
CA VAL A 153 -3.78 2.67 6.76
C VAL A 153 -3.31 1.43 7.50
N ILE A 154 -2.67 0.48 6.82
CA ILE A 154 -2.19 -0.75 7.44
C ILE A 154 -1.24 -0.48 8.60
N SER A 155 -0.38 0.54 8.49
CA SER A 155 0.55 0.90 9.57
C SER A 155 -0.11 1.52 10.80
N GLN A 156 -1.34 2.04 10.65
CA GLN A 156 -2.12 2.64 11.72
C GLN A 156 -3.06 1.62 12.40
N LEU A 157 -3.26 0.44 11.77
CA LEU A 157 -4.02 -0.65 12.36
C LEU A 157 -3.10 -1.44 13.30
N ASN A 158 -3.55 -1.68 14.51
CA ASN A 158 -2.80 -2.51 15.45
C ASN A 158 -3.15 -4.00 15.27
N ASN A 159 -2.29 -4.88 15.78
CA ASN A 159 -2.41 -6.33 15.65
C ASN A 159 -3.73 -6.90 16.22
N TYR A 160 -4.42 -6.16 17.10
CA TYR A 160 -5.71 -6.58 17.65
C TYR A 160 -6.87 -6.38 16.66
N GLU A 161 -6.70 -5.55 15.66
CA GLU A 161 -7.74 -5.20 14.69
C GLU A 161 -7.68 -6.08 13.45
N ILE A 162 -6.49 -6.49 13.06
CA ILE A 162 -6.25 -7.49 12.02
C ILE A 162 -5.77 -8.75 12.76
N LYS A 163 -6.66 -9.70 12.99
CA LYS A 163 -6.35 -10.95 13.71
C LYS A 163 -5.42 -11.91 12.94
N ASN A 164 -4.34 -11.43 12.37
CA ASN A 164 -3.31 -12.25 11.74
C ASN A 164 -1.98 -11.52 11.87
N ASP A 165 -1.24 -11.81 12.96
CA ASP A 165 0.11 -11.29 13.18
C ASP A 165 1.07 -11.56 12.01
N GLU A 166 0.86 -12.66 11.28
CA GLU A 166 1.71 -13.09 10.17
C GLU A 166 1.68 -12.12 8.98
N VAL A 167 0.56 -11.43 8.74
CA VAL A 167 0.41 -10.49 7.62
C VAL A 167 1.22 -9.22 7.81
N LEU A 168 1.28 -8.70 9.03
CA LEU A 168 2.01 -7.47 9.34
C LEU A 168 3.54 -7.67 9.28
N HIS A 169 4.01 -8.91 9.41
CA HIS A 169 5.42 -9.26 9.27
C HIS A 169 5.83 -9.60 7.82
N ALA A 170 4.86 -9.84 6.92
CA ALA A 170 5.12 -10.25 5.54
C ALA A 170 5.13 -9.07 4.54
N ILE A 171 4.58 -7.91 4.92
CA ILE A 171 4.59 -6.66 4.14
C ILE A 171 5.73 -5.76 4.61
#